data_84722892b25488cc753e190f2c91fd47
#
_entry.id   84722892b25488cc753e190f2c91fd47
#
_cell.length_a   1.000
_cell.length_b   1.000
_cell.length_c   1.000
_cell.angle_alpha   90.00
_cell.angle_beta   90.00
_cell.angle_gamma   90.00
#
_symmetry.space_group_name_H-M   'P 1'
#
loop_
_entity.id
_entity.type
_entity.pdbx_description
1 polymer ?
#
loop_
_entity_poly.entity_id
_entity_poly.type
_entity_poly.pdbx_seq_one_letter_code
_entity_poly.pdbx_strand_id
1 'polypeptide(L)'
;SSDDLKDTDANDVASAASDVVAPAAAPKSTRTFRGYRRADGQVGIRNHVLVLPTSICASDTTERIARAVSGCVTFHNQNGCSQVNVDQQLTVDTLAGLAANPNVYAVLAVSLGCEGCQNDLVIDAIRKRCDKPIRSLIIQRVGGSIKAVEEGTRIARELVREASLCEREDVPVSELIFGTNCGGSDTSSGLGSNPLIGEVSDWMVSQGATTVLCETPELFGGEHILARRASTPEVGEQILKIVRDYEKYVQMFGAEMREGNPSPGNMAGGLTTLEEKSLGCIHKAGHSTINAVYPYAAQLDAHK
;
A
#
# COMPACT_ATOMS: atom_id res chain seq x y z
N SER A 1 -33.18 19.47 -8.22
CA SER A 1 -33.70 18.29 -8.93
C SER A 1 -32.53 17.49 -9.43
N SER A 2 -32.62 16.17 -9.38
CA SER A 2 -31.56 15.21 -9.63
C SER A 2 -31.11 15.07 -11.10
N ASP A 3 -31.55 15.94 -11.98
CA ASP A 3 -31.31 15.85 -13.43
C ASP A 3 -30.19 16.76 -13.96
N ASP A 4 -29.63 17.65 -13.12
CA ASP A 4 -28.64 18.63 -13.56
C ASP A 4 -27.17 18.15 -13.39
N LEU A 5 -26.95 16.91 -12.98
CA LEU A 5 -25.62 16.31 -12.78
C LEU A 5 -25.23 15.29 -13.87
N LYS A 6 -26.03 15.21 -14.95
CA LYS A 6 -25.69 14.39 -16.12
C LYS A 6 -25.02 15.30 -17.16
N ASP A 7 -23.84 14.86 -17.55
CA ASP A 7 -22.96 15.40 -18.59
C ASP A 7 -22.01 16.52 -18.16
N THR A 8 -21.01 16.20 -17.34
CA THR A 8 -19.70 16.81 -17.54
C THR A 8 -19.02 16.05 -18.65
N ASP A 9 -19.04 16.62 -19.84
CA ASP A 9 -18.49 16.05 -21.05
C ASP A 9 -17.01 15.66 -20.88
N ALA A 10 -16.64 14.48 -21.40
CA ALA A 10 -15.25 14.05 -21.54
C ALA A 10 -14.37 15.08 -22.29
N ASN A 11 -15.00 15.98 -23.04
CA ASN A 11 -14.36 17.10 -23.75
C ASN A 11 -13.84 18.20 -22.80
N ASP A 12 -14.46 18.41 -21.62
CA ASP A 12 -13.97 19.39 -20.65
C ASP A 12 -12.68 18.95 -19.96
N VAL A 13 -12.47 17.64 -19.82
CA VAL A 13 -11.21 17.08 -19.26
C VAL A 13 -10.06 17.23 -20.26
N ALA A 14 -10.32 17.06 -21.55
CA ALA A 14 -9.32 17.20 -22.62
C ALA A 14 -8.88 18.66 -22.83
N SER A 15 -9.79 19.62 -22.64
CA SER A 15 -9.48 21.06 -22.81
C SER A 15 -8.62 21.64 -21.68
N ALA A 16 -8.73 21.10 -20.44
CA ALA A 16 -7.93 21.55 -19.31
C ALA A 16 -6.51 20.94 -19.26
N ALA A 17 -6.27 19.87 -20.02
CA ALA A 17 -4.96 19.18 -20.04
C ALA A 17 -3.92 19.88 -20.94
N SER A 18 -4.32 20.84 -21.76
CA SER A 18 -3.41 21.48 -22.73
C SER A 18 -2.38 22.46 -22.12
N ASP A 19 -2.53 22.86 -20.86
CA ASP A 19 -1.64 23.76 -20.16
C ASP A 19 -0.73 23.10 -19.11
N VAL A 20 -0.77 21.76 -19.00
CA VAL A 20 0.09 21.03 -18.06
C VAL A 20 1.46 20.88 -18.70
N VAL A 21 2.36 21.80 -18.37
CA VAL A 21 3.80 21.66 -18.64
C VAL A 21 4.29 20.38 -17.96
N ALA A 22 4.84 19.44 -18.75
CA ALA A 22 5.47 18.25 -18.20
C ALA A 22 6.43 18.65 -17.06
N PRO A 23 6.32 18.09 -15.87
CA PRO A 23 7.16 18.51 -14.76
C PRO A 23 8.62 18.28 -15.12
N ALA A 24 9.41 19.34 -15.09
CA ALA A 24 10.86 19.21 -15.13
C ALA A 24 11.26 18.25 -14.01
N ALA A 25 12.15 17.30 -14.29
CA ALA A 25 12.65 16.37 -13.29
C ALA A 25 13.03 17.15 -12.02
N ALA A 26 12.37 16.87 -10.91
CA ALA A 26 12.60 17.59 -9.67
C ALA A 26 14.10 17.53 -9.33
N PRO A 27 14.73 18.63 -8.89
CA PRO A 27 16.13 18.62 -8.54
C PRO A 27 16.36 17.59 -7.44
N LYS A 28 17.39 16.76 -7.59
CA LYS A 28 17.74 15.76 -6.56
C LYS A 28 17.97 16.50 -5.24
N SER A 29 17.21 16.11 -4.23
CA SER A 29 17.34 16.71 -2.89
C SER A 29 18.78 16.62 -2.39
N THR A 30 19.29 17.70 -1.82
CA THR A 30 20.54 17.70 -1.06
C THR A 30 20.35 17.19 0.37
N ARG A 31 19.09 17.01 0.82
CA ARG A 31 18.77 16.48 2.14
C ARG A 31 18.90 14.97 2.15
N THR A 32 19.50 14.45 3.22
CA THR A 32 19.71 13.02 3.42
C THR A 32 19.05 12.53 4.70
N PHE A 33 18.84 11.22 4.77
CA PHE A 33 18.46 10.50 5.98
C PHE A 33 19.31 9.23 6.12
N ARG A 34 19.34 8.65 7.31
CA ARG A 34 20.05 7.39 7.58
C ARG A 34 19.19 6.22 7.20
N GLY A 35 19.43 5.57 6.05
CA GLY A 35 18.68 4.45 5.50
C GLY A 35 19.52 3.20 5.29
N TYR A 36 18.83 2.08 5.02
CA TYR A 36 19.43 0.80 4.64
C TYR A 36 19.28 0.61 3.14
N ARG A 37 20.37 0.65 2.38
CA ARG A 37 20.34 0.32 0.95
C ARG A 37 20.29 -1.18 0.75
N ARG A 38 19.38 -1.62 -0.11
CA ARG A 38 19.23 -3.02 -0.52
C ARG A 38 20.07 -3.32 -1.75
N ALA A 39 20.30 -4.60 -2.02
CA ALA A 39 21.09 -5.04 -3.18
C ALA A 39 20.47 -4.61 -4.52
N ASP A 40 19.15 -4.48 -4.59
CA ASP A 40 18.40 -3.97 -5.75
C ASP A 40 18.37 -2.45 -5.87
N GLY A 41 19.08 -1.73 -4.98
CA GLY A 41 19.18 -0.28 -4.95
C GLY A 41 18.07 0.41 -4.16
N GLN A 42 16.98 -0.25 -3.78
CA GLN A 42 15.92 0.33 -2.95
C GLN A 42 16.43 0.68 -1.55
N VAL A 43 15.75 1.60 -0.87
CA VAL A 43 16.17 2.09 0.45
C VAL A 43 15.05 1.91 1.47
N GLY A 44 15.37 1.24 2.58
CA GLY A 44 14.49 1.11 3.73
C GLY A 44 14.91 2.05 4.88
N ILE A 45 13.92 2.58 5.60
CA ILE A 45 14.16 3.31 6.86
C ILE A 45 14.16 2.36 8.07
N ARG A 46 13.77 1.12 7.87
CA ARG A 46 13.74 0.02 8.85
C ARG A 46 14.49 -1.20 8.33
N ASN A 47 14.75 -2.16 9.21
CA ASN A 47 15.49 -3.37 8.90
C ASN A 47 14.83 -4.59 9.58
N HIS A 48 13.52 -4.76 9.35
CA HIS A 48 12.72 -5.78 10.00
C HIS A 48 12.95 -7.18 9.40
N VAL A 49 12.77 -8.20 10.23
CA VAL A 49 12.52 -9.57 9.77
C VAL A 49 11.01 -9.79 9.71
N LEU A 50 10.48 -10.06 8.53
CA LEU A 50 9.06 -10.34 8.33
C LEU A 50 8.79 -11.82 8.57
N VAL A 51 7.99 -12.15 9.59
CA VAL A 51 7.43 -13.48 9.78
C VAL A 51 6.10 -13.49 9.04
N LEU A 52 6.10 -14.09 7.85
CA LEU A 52 5.04 -13.98 6.84
C LEU A 52 4.09 -15.17 6.91
N PRO A 53 2.81 -15.00 7.33
CA PRO A 53 1.81 -16.06 7.24
C PRO A 53 1.32 -16.19 5.80
N THR A 54 1.47 -17.38 5.18
CA THR A 54 0.97 -17.61 3.81
C THR A 54 -0.54 -17.85 3.78
N SER A 55 -1.15 -18.17 4.94
CA SER A 55 -2.59 -18.35 5.10
C SER A 55 -3.06 -17.97 6.50
N ILE A 56 -4.38 -17.81 6.65
CA ILE A 56 -5.03 -17.53 7.94
C ILE A 56 -4.59 -18.52 9.03
N CYS A 57 -4.45 -19.79 8.69
CA CYS A 57 -4.08 -20.86 9.64
C CYS A 57 -2.68 -20.71 10.22
N ALA A 58 -1.80 -19.94 9.60
CA ALA A 58 -0.45 -19.67 10.08
C ALA A 58 -0.36 -18.41 10.96
N SER A 59 -1.39 -17.55 10.99
CA SER A 59 -1.34 -16.22 11.59
C SER A 59 -1.01 -16.25 13.09
N ASP A 60 -1.65 -17.11 13.89
CA ASP A 60 -1.34 -17.22 15.33
C ASP A 60 0.10 -17.70 15.59
N THR A 61 0.58 -18.62 14.76
CA THR A 61 1.96 -19.12 14.89
C THR A 61 2.97 -18.01 14.56
N THR A 62 2.73 -17.24 13.49
CA THR A 62 3.61 -16.13 13.12
C THR A 62 3.59 -15.03 14.16
N GLU A 63 2.44 -14.72 14.76
CA GLU A 63 2.34 -13.74 15.83
C GLU A 63 3.15 -14.14 17.07
N ARG A 64 3.06 -15.41 17.49
CA ARG A 64 3.84 -15.92 18.63
C ARG A 64 5.34 -15.86 18.35
N ILE A 65 5.78 -16.22 17.14
CA ILE A 65 7.19 -16.11 16.73
C ILE A 65 7.64 -14.65 16.78
N ALA A 66 6.89 -13.74 16.16
CA ALA A 66 7.25 -12.33 16.06
C ALA A 66 7.31 -11.66 17.45
N ARG A 67 6.38 -11.98 18.36
CA ARG A 67 6.40 -11.48 19.74
C ARG A 67 7.58 -11.99 20.55
N ALA A 68 8.09 -13.19 20.24
CA ALA A 68 9.22 -13.78 20.94
C ALA A 68 10.60 -13.21 20.55
N VAL A 69 10.67 -12.45 19.44
CA VAL A 69 11.95 -11.96 18.90
C VAL A 69 11.82 -10.48 18.51
N SER A 70 12.48 -9.60 19.28
CA SER A 70 12.55 -8.18 18.95
C SER A 70 13.23 -7.98 17.58
N GLY A 71 12.67 -7.09 16.74
CA GLY A 71 13.12 -6.88 15.36
C GLY A 71 12.30 -7.65 14.33
N CYS A 72 11.45 -8.58 14.77
CA CYS A 72 10.46 -9.23 13.92
C CYS A 72 9.18 -8.41 13.83
N VAL A 73 8.52 -8.50 12.68
CA VAL A 73 7.17 -7.98 12.41
C VAL A 73 6.33 -9.05 11.74
N THR A 74 5.04 -9.01 11.94
CA THR A 74 4.06 -9.88 11.28
C THR A 74 2.72 -9.15 11.14
N PHE A 75 1.77 -9.77 10.49
CA PHE A 75 0.38 -9.32 10.39
C PHE A 75 -0.55 -10.54 10.36
N HIS A 76 -1.84 -10.32 10.63
CA HIS A 76 -2.85 -11.37 10.48
C HIS A 76 -3.31 -11.46 9.03
N ASN A 77 -2.90 -12.52 8.33
CA ASN A 77 -3.42 -12.84 7.01
C ASN A 77 -4.77 -13.57 7.16
N GLN A 78 -5.83 -13.02 6.58
CA GLN A 78 -7.16 -13.62 6.61
C GLN A 78 -7.48 -14.46 5.37
N ASN A 79 -6.56 -14.53 4.43
CA ASN A 79 -6.68 -15.18 3.13
C ASN A 79 -5.73 -16.39 3.00
N GLY A 80 -5.53 -16.85 1.76
CA GLY A 80 -4.53 -17.88 1.43
C GLY A 80 -5.07 -19.30 1.34
N CYS A 81 -6.35 -19.53 1.70
CA CYS A 81 -7.00 -20.82 1.60
C CYS A 81 -8.42 -20.67 1.03
N SER A 82 -8.86 -21.67 0.25
CA SER A 82 -10.21 -21.73 -0.34
C SER A 82 -10.60 -20.53 -1.20
N GLN A 83 -9.63 -19.94 -1.88
CA GLN A 83 -9.83 -18.81 -2.80
C GLN A 83 -9.94 -19.31 -4.25
N VAL A 84 -10.71 -18.60 -5.07
CA VAL A 84 -10.69 -18.76 -6.53
C VAL A 84 -9.36 -18.23 -7.09
N ASN A 85 -8.97 -18.70 -8.28
CA ASN A 85 -7.63 -18.43 -8.82
C ASN A 85 -7.26 -16.95 -8.89
N VAL A 86 -8.20 -16.08 -9.25
CA VAL A 86 -7.96 -14.62 -9.35
C VAL A 86 -7.63 -14.03 -7.97
N ASP A 87 -8.42 -14.37 -6.95
CA ASP A 87 -8.22 -13.89 -5.58
C ASP A 87 -6.95 -14.49 -4.97
N GLN A 88 -6.67 -15.76 -5.27
CA GLN A 88 -5.45 -16.42 -4.83
C GLN A 88 -4.21 -15.74 -5.41
N GLN A 89 -4.22 -15.39 -6.70
CA GLN A 89 -3.11 -14.69 -7.35
C GLN A 89 -2.90 -13.31 -6.72
N LEU A 90 -3.98 -12.56 -6.48
CA LEU A 90 -3.91 -11.26 -5.81
C LEU A 90 -3.33 -11.38 -4.39
N THR A 91 -3.71 -12.43 -3.65
CA THR A 91 -3.14 -12.72 -2.33
C THR A 91 -1.65 -13.00 -2.42
N VAL A 92 -1.21 -13.88 -3.33
CA VAL A 92 0.21 -14.21 -3.53
C VAL A 92 1.01 -12.96 -3.91
N ASP A 93 0.49 -12.14 -4.83
CA ASP A 93 1.13 -10.89 -5.25
C ASP A 93 1.24 -9.87 -4.11
N THR A 94 0.21 -9.77 -3.27
CA THR A 94 0.21 -8.90 -2.09
C THR A 94 1.26 -9.36 -1.07
N LEU A 95 1.30 -10.66 -0.75
CA LEU A 95 2.28 -11.24 0.16
C LEU A 95 3.71 -11.04 -0.36
N ALA A 96 3.92 -11.23 -1.67
CA ALA A 96 5.21 -11.00 -2.30
C ALA A 96 5.62 -9.52 -2.26
N GLY A 97 4.67 -8.59 -2.46
CA GLY A 97 4.90 -7.15 -2.35
C GLY A 97 5.29 -6.73 -0.93
N LEU A 98 4.60 -7.25 0.09
CA LEU A 98 4.95 -7.00 1.50
C LEU A 98 6.36 -7.52 1.84
N ALA A 99 6.71 -8.70 1.36
CA ALA A 99 8.04 -9.27 1.53
C ALA A 99 9.13 -8.48 0.80
N ALA A 100 8.82 -7.96 -0.39
CA ALA A 100 9.73 -7.14 -1.18
C ALA A 100 9.93 -5.72 -0.63
N ASN A 101 9.08 -5.25 0.30
CA ASN A 101 9.20 -3.91 0.89
C ASN A 101 10.63 -3.64 1.39
N PRO A 102 11.26 -2.50 1.05
CA PRO A 102 12.65 -2.22 1.40
C PRO A 102 12.89 -2.09 2.92
N ASN A 103 11.84 -1.91 3.74
CA ASN A 103 11.94 -1.95 5.20
C ASN A 103 12.11 -3.36 5.76
N VAL A 104 11.94 -4.40 4.94
CA VAL A 104 12.15 -5.80 5.29
C VAL A 104 13.55 -6.23 4.85
N TYR A 105 14.35 -6.74 5.78
CA TYR A 105 15.66 -7.33 5.51
C TYR A 105 15.53 -8.78 5.03
N ALA A 106 14.75 -9.58 5.78
CA ALA A 106 14.60 -11.02 5.54
C ALA A 106 13.17 -11.47 5.81
N VAL A 107 12.81 -12.62 5.25
CA VAL A 107 11.47 -13.22 5.37
C VAL A 107 11.57 -14.62 5.95
N LEU A 108 10.76 -14.90 6.98
CA LEU A 108 10.42 -16.24 7.41
C LEU A 108 8.98 -16.55 6.95
N ALA A 109 8.84 -17.27 5.84
CA ALA A 109 7.55 -17.68 5.32
C ALA A 109 7.03 -18.88 6.13
N VAL A 110 5.86 -18.74 6.75
CA VAL A 110 5.23 -19.76 7.59
C VAL A 110 3.91 -20.17 6.97
N SER A 111 3.77 -21.45 6.69
CA SER A 111 2.57 -22.07 6.13
C SER A 111 2.02 -23.17 7.04
N LEU A 112 0.73 -23.49 6.89
CA LEU A 112 0.16 -24.66 7.55
C LEU A 112 0.65 -25.96 6.88
N GLY A 113 0.55 -26.05 5.54
CA GLY A 113 0.94 -27.19 4.73
C GLY A 113 -0.15 -27.75 3.83
N CYS A 114 -1.41 -27.26 3.92
CA CYS A 114 -2.54 -27.69 3.07
C CYS A 114 -3.28 -26.53 2.41
N GLU A 115 -2.80 -25.31 2.55
CA GLU A 115 -3.41 -24.10 2.00
C GLU A 115 -3.26 -23.98 0.48
N GLY A 116 -4.14 -23.17 -0.14
CA GLY A 116 -4.06 -22.86 -1.57
C GLY A 116 -2.85 -21.99 -1.90
N CYS A 117 -2.52 -20.98 -1.09
CA CYS A 117 -1.29 -20.19 -1.19
C CYS A 117 -0.11 -20.98 -0.61
N GLN A 118 0.28 -22.06 -1.29
CA GLN A 118 1.37 -22.91 -0.85
C GLN A 118 2.67 -22.14 -0.67
N ASN A 119 3.47 -22.57 0.27
CA ASN A 119 4.71 -21.89 0.66
C ASN A 119 5.66 -21.64 -0.52
N ASP A 120 5.86 -22.65 -1.36
CA ASP A 120 6.75 -22.55 -2.52
C ASP A 120 6.22 -21.53 -3.55
N LEU A 121 4.91 -21.48 -3.78
CA LEU A 121 4.27 -20.51 -4.66
C LEU A 121 4.54 -19.06 -4.19
N VAL A 122 4.39 -18.80 -2.89
CA VAL A 122 4.64 -17.48 -2.30
C VAL A 122 6.12 -17.13 -2.34
N ILE A 123 7.00 -18.08 -2.00
CA ILE A 123 8.47 -17.87 -2.05
C ILE A 123 8.93 -17.57 -3.47
N ASP A 124 8.43 -18.28 -4.48
CA ASP A 124 8.79 -18.03 -5.87
C ASP A 124 8.31 -16.67 -6.36
N ALA A 125 7.12 -16.22 -5.90
CA ALA A 125 6.63 -14.87 -6.18
C ALA A 125 7.51 -13.79 -5.51
N ILE A 126 7.99 -14.02 -4.28
CA ILE A 126 8.93 -13.11 -3.60
C ILE A 126 10.25 -13.02 -4.35
N ARG A 127 10.82 -14.15 -4.74
CA ARG A 127 12.10 -14.23 -5.47
C ARG A 127 12.09 -13.52 -6.82
N LYS A 128 10.92 -13.44 -7.47
CA LYS A 128 10.74 -12.65 -8.70
C LYS A 128 10.83 -11.14 -8.48
N ARG A 129 10.65 -10.68 -7.23
CA ARG A 129 10.60 -9.26 -6.86
C ARG A 129 11.83 -8.77 -6.11
N CYS A 130 12.56 -9.65 -5.40
CA CYS A 130 13.74 -9.25 -4.61
C CYS A 130 14.65 -10.45 -4.26
N ASP A 131 15.93 -10.16 -3.95
CA ASP A 131 16.97 -11.12 -3.57
C ASP A 131 17.23 -11.18 -2.06
N LYS A 132 16.18 -11.03 -1.25
CA LYS A 132 16.32 -11.04 0.21
C LYS A 132 16.50 -12.44 0.76
N PRO A 133 17.14 -12.60 1.95
CA PRO A 133 17.17 -13.89 2.64
C PRO A 133 15.75 -14.39 2.96
N ILE A 134 15.42 -15.60 2.52
CA ILE A 134 14.13 -16.23 2.79
C ILE A 134 14.36 -17.56 3.49
N ARG A 135 13.62 -17.81 4.55
CA ARG A 135 13.49 -19.11 5.22
C ARG A 135 12.05 -19.57 5.18
N SER A 136 11.86 -20.88 5.22
CA SER A 136 10.55 -21.55 5.11
C SER A 136 10.29 -22.40 6.35
N LEU A 137 9.06 -22.36 6.85
CA LEU A 137 8.58 -23.19 7.94
C LEU A 137 7.17 -23.70 7.63
N ILE A 138 6.99 -25.02 7.64
CA ILE A 138 5.69 -25.65 7.40
C ILE A 138 5.22 -26.31 8.70
N ILE A 139 4.14 -25.80 9.30
CA ILE A 139 3.64 -26.18 10.63
C ILE A 139 3.41 -27.70 10.73
N GLN A 140 2.74 -28.28 9.74
CA GLN A 140 2.46 -29.71 9.73
C GLN A 140 3.75 -30.58 9.65
N ARG A 141 4.75 -30.13 8.88
CA ARG A 141 6.00 -30.88 8.70
C ARG A 141 6.85 -30.92 9.96
N VAL A 142 6.84 -29.85 10.75
CA VAL A 142 7.60 -29.78 12.02
C VAL A 142 6.86 -30.41 13.19
N GLY A 143 5.63 -30.88 12.98
CA GLY A 143 4.85 -31.60 13.99
C GLY A 143 3.93 -30.73 14.83
N GLY A 144 3.40 -29.64 14.25
CA GLY A 144 2.34 -28.79 14.83
C GLY A 144 2.82 -27.44 15.33
N SER A 145 1.85 -26.63 15.77
CA SER A 145 2.06 -25.21 16.09
C SER A 145 3.08 -24.95 17.21
N ILE A 146 3.12 -25.81 18.23
CA ILE A 146 4.07 -25.63 19.37
C ILE A 146 5.51 -25.75 18.86
N LYS A 147 5.81 -26.80 18.11
CA LYS A 147 7.15 -27.02 17.53
C LYS A 147 7.47 -25.96 16.46
N ALA A 148 6.46 -25.52 15.72
CA ALA A 148 6.64 -24.45 14.74
C ALA A 148 7.01 -23.10 15.41
N VAL A 149 6.43 -22.76 16.55
CA VAL A 149 6.82 -21.59 17.33
C VAL A 149 8.25 -21.71 17.83
N GLU A 150 8.66 -22.86 18.36
CA GLU A 150 10.02 -23.10 18.84
C GLU A 150 11.04 -22.93 17.70
N GLU A 151 10.87 -23.67 16.62
CA GLU A 151 11.79 -23.65 15.48
C GLU A 151 11.77 -22.30 14.75
N GLY A 152 10.58 -21.71 14.54
CA GLY A 152 10.43 -20.39 13.93
C GLY A 152 11.10 -19.29 14.76
N THR A 153 11.03 -19.35 16.10
CA THR A 153 11.73 -18.43 17.00
C THR A 153 13.24 -18.56 16.85
N ARG A 154 13.77 -19.79 16.73
CA ARG A 154 15.19 -20.04 16.47
C ARG A 154 15.63 -19.39 15.15
N ILE A 155 14.92 -19.68 14.06
CA ILE A 155 15.21 -19.11 12.72
C ILE A 155 15.11 -17.59 12.74
N ALA A 156 14.07 -17.04 13.36
CA ALA A 156 13.86 -15.60 13.45
C ALA A 156 15.01 -14.88 14.15
N ARG A 157 15.55 -15.47 15.25
CA ARG A 157 16.72 -14.93 15.96
C ARG A 157 17.97 -14.91 15.08
N GLU A 158 18.19 -15.93 14.27
CA GLU A 158 19.31 -15.97 13.32
C GLU A 158 19.17 -14.86 12.28
N LEU A 159 17.99 -14.69 11.66
CA LEU A 159 17.73 -13.64 10.68
C LEU A 159 17.86 -12.24 11.29
N VAL A 160 17.39 -12.03 12.53
CA VAL A 160 17.56 -10.73 13.23
C VAL A 160 19.03 -10.46 13.50
N ARG A 161 19.81 -11.48 13.88
CA ARG A 161 21.26 -11.32 14.07
C ARG A 161 21.94 -10.93 12.77
N GLU A 162 21.60 -11.56 11.65
CA GLU A 162 22.09 -11.18 10.32
C GLU A 162 21.70 -9.75 9.98
N ALA A 163 20.44 -9.37 10.21
CA ALA A 163 19.94 -8.02 10.00
C ALA A 163 20.69 -6.97 10.83
N SER A 164 21.11 -7.31 12.05
CA SER A 164 21.82 -6.40 12.94
C SER A 164 23.24 -6.02 12.47
N LEU A 165 23.79 -6.78 11.52
CA LEU A 165 25.09 -6.48 10.92
C LEU A 165 25.00 -5.45 9.80
N CYS A 166 23.79 -5.10 9.34
CA CYS A 166 23.60 -4.08 8.32
C CYS A 166 23.79 -2.69 8.90
N GLU A 167 24.58 -1.88 8.22
CA GLU A 167 24.80 -0.49 8.59
C GLU A 167 23.89 0.45 7.81
N ARG A 168 23.56 1.58 8.42
CA ARG A 168 22.86 2.69 7.75
C ARG A 168 23.87 3.58 7.04
N GLU A 169 23.49 4.02 5.85
CA GLU A 169 24.24 5.03 5.09
C GLU A 169 23.40 6.31 4.91
N ASP A 170 24.05 7.41 4.49
CA ASP A 170 23.35 8.63 4.12
C ASP A 170 22.77 8.48 2.71
N VAL A 171 21.44 8.55 2.63
CA VAL A 171 20.70 8.42 1.38
C VAL A 171 19.82 9.66 1.16
N PRO A 172 19.65 10.13 -0.08
CA PRO A 172 18.85 11.31 -0.34
C PRO A 172 17.37 11.06 -0.04
N VAL A 173 16.66 12.11 0.39
CA VAL A 173 15.21 12.08 0.67
C VAL A 173 14.42 11.65 -0.58
N SER A 174 14.94 11.90 -1.77
CA SER A 174 14.32 11.45 -3.04
C SER A 174 14.11 9.93 -3.14
N GLU A 175 14.81 9.12 -2.34
CA GLU A 175 14.61 7.65 -2.29
C GLU A 175 13.38 7.23 -1.48
N LEU A 176 12.71 8.15 -0.77
CA LEU A 176 11.55 7.83 0.04
C LEU A 176 10.29 7.64 -0.81
N ILE A 177 9.48 6.67 -0.39
CA ILE A 177 8.11 6.50 -0.84
C ILE A 177 7.19 6.78 0.35
N PHE A 178 6.34 7.80 0.22
CA PHE A 178 5.41 8.24 1.25
C PHE A 178 3.98 7.84 0.86
N GLY A 179 3.44 6.82 1.52
CA GLY A 179 2.05 6.39 1.36
C GLY A 179 1.12 7.13 2.30
N THR A 180 0.00 7.62 1.79
CA THR A 180 -1.06 8.23 2.59
C THR A 180 -2.27 7.31 2.65
N ASN A 181 -2.89 7.21 3.83
CA ASN A 181 -4.01 6.33 4.10
C ASN A 181 -5.07 7.06 4.93
N CYS A 182 -6.33 6.60 4.88
CA CYS A 182 -7.37 7.09 5.74
C CYS A 182 -7.20 6.52 7.16
N GLY A 183 -7.49 7.35 8.16
CA GLY A 183 -7.61 6.93 9.55
C GLY A 183 -9.06 7.05 10.03
N GLY A 184 -9.29 7.68 11.17
CA GLY A 184 -10.63 8.14 11.55
C GLY A 184 -10.97 9.43 10.81
N SER A 185 -12.12 9.47 10.14
CA SER A 185 -12.56 10.66 9.40
C SER A 185 -13.64 11.40 10.18
N ASP A 186 -13.40 12.68 10.41
CA ASP A 186 -14.30 13.65 11.01
C ASP A 186 -14.09 15.04 10.39
N THR A 187 -14.81 16.04 10.83
CA THR A 187 -14.63 17.41 10.34
C THR A 187 -13.21 17.92 10.57
N SER A 188 -12.58 17.58 11.71
CA SER A 188 -11.22 18.06 12.02
C SER A 188 -10.16 17.43 11.12
N SER A 189 -10.37 16.20 10.67
CA SER A 189 -9.47 15.53 9.72
C SER A 189 -9.48 16.22 8.35
N GLY A 190 -10.67 16.68 7.88
CA GLY A 190 -10.81 17.40 6.63
C GLY A 190 -10.20 18.80 6.65
N LEU A 191 -10.31 19.50 7.79
CA LEU A 191 -9.84 20.88 7.94
C LEU A 191 -8.37 21.01 8.39
N GLY A 192 -7.84 20.00 9.05
CA GLY A 192 -6.51 20.06 9.69
C GLY A 192 -5.56 18.99 9.21
N SER A 193 -5.75 17.73 9.60
CA SER A 193 -4.75 16.68 9.36
C SER A 193 -4.56 16.34 7.87
N ASN A 194 -5.64 16.29 7.08
CA ASN A 194 -5.53 15.96 5.65
C ASN A 194 -4.81 17.05 4.85
N PRO A 195 -5.14 18.37 5.01
CA PRO A 195 -4.34 19.44 4.43
C PRO A 195 -2.87 19.41 4.86
N LEU A 196 -2.58 19.18 6.15
CA LEU A 196 -1.20 19.08 6.63
C LEU A 196 -0.44 17.92 5.95
N ILE A 197 -1.09 16.76 5.78
CA ILE A 197 -0.52 15.63 5.04
C ILE A 197 -0.27 16.03 3.57
N GLY A 198 -1.16 16.82 2.97
CA GLY A 198 -1.00 17.35 1.62
C GLY A 198 0.23 18.23 1.47
N GLU A 199 0.45 19.15 2.41
CA GLU A 199 1.66 19.98 2.44
C GLU A 199 2.94 19.14 2.57
N VAL A 200 2.90 18.09 3.41
CA VAL A 200 4.01 17.12 3.52
C VAL A 200 4.20 16.37 2.21
N SER A 201 3.12 15.96 1.53
CA SER A 201 3.19 15.29 0.23
C SER A 201 3.85 16.18 -0.82
N ASP A 202 3.44 17.44 -0.93
CA ASP A 202 4.03 18.40 -1.85
C ASP A 202 5.51 18.69 -1.53
N TRP A 203 5.84 18.82 -0.23
CA TRP A 203 7.23 18.94 0.18
C TRP A 203 8.07 17.72 -0.22
N MET A 204 7.56 16.50 -0.01
CA MET A 204 8.24 15.25 -0.40
C MET A 204 8.48 15.20 -1.91
N VAL A 205 7.46 15.54 -2.72
CA VAL A 205 7.59 15.62 -4.18
C VAL A 205 8.62 16.66 -4.58
N SER A 206 8.65 17.84 -3.94
CA SER A 206 9.65 18.88 -4.19
C SER A 206 11.08 18.43 -3.90
N GLN A 207 11.27 17.42 -3.03
CA GLN A 207 12.54 16.78 -2.75
C GLN A 207 12.87 15.63 -3.72
N GLY A 208 12.02 15.36 -4.71
CA GLY A 208 12.15 14.24 -5.65
C GLY A 208 11.69 12.90 -5.12
N ALA A 209 11.03 12.85 -3.96
CA ALA A 209 10.44 11.65 -3.40
C ALA A 209 9.12 11.28 -4.09
N THR A 210 8.70 10.04 -3.93
CA THR A 210 7.42 9.55 -4.45
C THR A 210 6.35 9.60 -3.36
N THR A 211 5.17 10.14 -3.68
CA THR A 211 3.99 10.08 -2.81
C THR A 211 2.90 9.24 -3.44
N VAL A 212 2.16 8.49 -2.63
CA VAL A 212 1.10 7.59 -3.07
C VAL A 212 -0.17 7.88 -2.28
N LEU A 213 -1.22 8.30 -2.99
CA LEU A 213 -2.56 8.39 -2.42
C LEU A 213 -3.23 7.01 -2.54
N CYS A 214 -3.59 6.42 -1.41
CA CYS A 214 -4.27 5.13 -1.34
C CYS A 214 -5.78 5.28 -1.13
N GLU A 215 -6.50 4.15 -1.21
CA GLU A 215 -7.92 4.01 -0.87
C GLU A 215 -8.88 4.64 -1.89
N THR A 216 -9.08 3.93 -2.99
CA THR A 216 -10.07 4.28 -4.03
C THR A 216 -11.47 4.62 -3.47
N PRO A 217 -12.03 3.93 -2.43
CA PRO A 217 -13.32 4.29 -1.85
C PRO A 217 -13.44 5.72 -1.32
N GLU A 218 -12.32 6.34 -0.99
CA GLU A 218 -12.25 7.70 -0.47
C GLU A 218 -12.14 8.77 -1.56
N LEU A 219 -12.24 8.39 -2.85
CA LEU A 219 -12.12 9.31 -3.99
C LEU A 219 -13.47 9.68 -4.62
N PHE A 220 -14.55 8.97 -4.26
CA PHE A 220 -15.88 9.15 -4.86
C PHE A 220 -16.40 10.59 -4.74
N GLY A 221 -16.72 11.19 -5.88
CA GLY A 221 -17.17 12.58 -6.00
C GLY A 221 -16.04 13.61 -6.05
N GLY A 222 -14.80 13.22 -5.68
CA GLY A 222 -13.59 14.04 -5.78
C GLY A 222 -12.63 13.62 -6.91
N GLU A 223 -12.87 12.49 -7.59
CA GLU A 223 -11.98 11.90 -8.58
C GLU A 223 -11.68 12.83 -9.77
N HIS A 224 -12.66 13.65 -10.18
CA HIS A 224 -12.49 14.62 -11.26
C HIS A 224 -11.45 15.71 -10.93
N ILE A 225 -11.28 16.06 -9.66
CA ILE A 225 -10.26 17.02 -9.20
C ILE A 225 -8.87 16.40 -9.37
N LEU A 226 -8.73 15.11 -9.00
CA LEU A 226 -7.47 14.39 -9.18
C LEU A 226 -7.16 14.18 -10.67
N ALA A 227 -8.17 13.83 -11.47
CA ALA A 227 -8.01 13.63 -12.91
C ALA A 227 -7.49 14.87 -13.65
N ARG A 228 -7.93 16.08 -13.25
CA ARG A 228 -7.42 17.36 -13.78
C ARG A 228 -5.94 17.63 -13.45
N ARG A 229 -5.39 16.94 -12.46
CA ARG A 229 -3.98 17.04 -12.04
C ARG A 229 -3.12 15.95 -12.66
N ALA A 230 -3.66 15.12 -13.53
CA ALA A 230 -2.91 14.06 -14.19
C ALA A 230 -1.87 14.63 -15.16
N SER A 231 -0.72 13.97 -15.27
CA SER A 231 0.35 14.37 -16.18
C SER A 231 -0.01 14.14 -17.65
N THR A 232 -0.92 13.23 -17.92
CA THR A 232 -1.45 12.93 -19.26
C THR A 232 -2.95 12.63 -19.22
N PRO A 233 -3.68 12.79 -20.33
CA PRO A 233 -5.10 12.42 -20.42
C PRO A 233 -5.35 10.95 -20.04
N GLU A 234 -4.44 10.04 -20.41
CA GLU A 234 -4.54 8.61 -20.12
C GLU A 234 -4.49 8.33 -18.60
N VAL A 235 -3.62 9.02 -17.86
CA VAL A 235 -3.56 8.93 -16.39
C VAL A 235 -4.85 9.48 -15.78
N GLY A 236 -5.37 10.59 -16.31
CA GLY A 236 -6.66 11.15 -15.88
C GLY A 236 -7.81 10.15 -16.07
N GLU A 237 -7.89 9.51 -17.22
CA GLU A 237 -8.90 8.48 -17.49
C GLU A 237 -8.71 7.24 -16.58
N GLN A 238 -7.48 6.84 -16.29
CA GLN A 238 -7.21 5.75 -15.33
C GLN A 238 -7.73 6.09 -13.92
N ILE A 239 -7.58 7.32 -13.45
CA ILE A 239 -8.13 7.78 -12.16
C ILE A 239 -9.66 7.64 -12.15
N LEU A 240 -10.33 8.15 -13.18
CA LEU A 240 -11.78 8.04 -13.30
C LEU A 240 -12.22 6.57 -13.41
N LYS A 241 -11.46 5.76 -14.14
CA LYS A 241 -11.75 4.33 -14.34
C LYS A 241 -11.70 3.52 -13.04
N ILE A 242 -10.68 3.70 -12.18
CA ILE A 242 -10.58 2.93 -10.94
C ILE A 242 -11.76 3.21 -9.99
N VAL A 243 -12.27 4.45 -9.97
CA VAL A 243 -13.45 4.81 -9.17
C VAL A 243 -14.71 4.15 -9.74
N ARG A 244 -14.94 4.26 -11.07
CA ARG A 244 -16.08 3.60 -11.74
C ARG A 244 -16.04 2.06 -11.60
N ASP A 245 -14.86 1.46 -11.69
CA ASP A 245 -14.73 0.00 -11.55
C ASP A 245 -15.02 -0.45 -10.12
N TYR A 246 -14.61 0.33 -9.12
CA TYR A 246 -14.94 0.04 -7.74
C TYR A 246 -16.42 0.21 -7.45
N GLU A 247 -17.08 1.22 -8.01
CA GLU A 247 -18.54 1.38 -7.90
C GLU A 247 -19.29 0.18 -8.49
N LYS A 248 -18.91 -0.26 -9.69
CA LYS A 248 -19.47 -1.48 -10.32
C LYS A 248 -19.26 -2.71 -9.45
N TYR A 249 -18.08 -2.84 -8.83
CA TYR A 249 -17.78 -3.94 -7.91
C TYR A 249 -18.77 -3.95 -6.73
N VAL A 250 -19.01 -2.81 -6.09
CA VAL A 250 -19.98 -2.70 -5.00
C VAL A 250 -21.39 -3.02 -5.45
N GLN A 251 -21.80 -2.52 -6.63
CA GLN A 251 -23.12 -2.78 -7.22
C GLN A 251 -23.38 -4.27 -7.52
N MET A 252 -22.34 -5.07 -7.79
CA MET A 252 -22.51 -6.53 -7.96
C MET A 252 -23.05 -7.22 -6.72
N PHE A 253 -22.90 -6.63 -5.55
CA PHE A 253 -23.48 -7.13 -4.29
C PHE A 253 -24.84 -6.52 -3.95
N GLY A 254 -25.43 -5.74 -4.87
CA GLY A 254 -26.69 -5.04 -4.66
C GLY A 254 -26.61 -3.88 -3.65
N ALA A 255 -25.42 -3.33 -3.45
CA ALA A 255 -25.14 -2.21 -2.53
C ALA A 255 -24.68 -0.97 -3.28
N GLU A 256 -24.79 0.18 -2.64
CA GLU A 256 -24.28 1.45 -3.13
C GLU A 256 -23.25 2.04 -2.15
N MET A 257 -22.27 2.77 -2.67
CA MET A 257 -21.20 3.37 -1.85
C MET A 257 -21.75 4.33 -0.79
N ARG A 258 -22.81 5.07 -1.10
CA ARG A 258 -23.43 6.06 -0.20
C ARG A 258 -24.18 5.43 0.99
N GLU A 259 -24.48 4.15 0.95
CA GLU A 259 -25.15 3.44 2.06
C GLU A 259 -24.22 3.23 3.26
N GLY A 260 -22.92 3.07 3.03
CA GLY A 260 -21.94 2.74 4.07
C GLY A 260 -20.83 3.76 4.24
N ASN A 261 -20.76 4.78 3.40
CA ASN A 261 -19.74 5.82 3.43
C ASN A 261 -20.35 7.23 3.23
N PRO A 262 -20.29 8.16 4.20
CA PRO A 262 -19.64 8.06 5.52
C PRO A 262 -20.29 7.05 6.46
N SER A 263 -19.48 6.43 7.32
CA SER A 263 -20.00 5.55 8.37
C SER A 263 -20.77 6.35 9.45
N PRO A 264 -21.62 5.68 10.28
CA PRO A 264 -22.29 6.37 11.39
C PRO A 264 -21.33 7.13 12.32
N GLY A 265 -20.12 6.59 12.56
CA GLY A 265 -19.10 7.27 13.35
C GLY A 265 -18.53 8.51 12.67
N ASN A 266 -18.37 8.48 11.34
CA ASN A 266 -17.96 9.67 10.57
C ASN A 266 -19.05 10.77 10.61
N MET A 267 -20.32 10.38 10.52
CA MET A 267 -21.46 11.33 10.63
C MET A 267 -21.56 11.92 12.04
N ALA A 268 -21.37 11.12 13.07
CA ALA A 268 -21.29 11.62 14.45
C ALA A 268 -20.11 12.59 14.66
N GLY A 269 -19.03 12.43 13.89
CA GLY A 269 -17.87 13.33 13.83
C GLY A 269 -18.07 14.57 12.95
N GLY A 270 -19.29 14.77 12.40
CA GLY A 270 -19.69 15.98 11.67
C GLY A 270 -19.65 15.90 10.15
N LEU A 271 -19.33 14.74 9.56
CA LEU A 271 -19.38 14.54 8.10
C LEU A 271 -20.82 14.27 7.66
N THR A 272 -21.23 14.83 6.51
CA THR A 272 -22.61 14.76 6.01
C THR A 272 -22.79 13.88 4.80
N THR A 273 -21.87 13.95 3.83
CA THR A 273 -21.96 13.24 2.56
C THR A 273 -20.67 12.52 2.19
N LEU A 274 -20.76 11.57 1.27
CA LEU A 274 -19.60 10.88 0.69
C LEU A 274 -18.66 11.88 -0.01
N GLU A 275 -19.22 12.81 -0.75
CA GLU A 275 -18.47 13.83 -1.48
C GLU A 275 -17.70 14.76 -0.53
N GLU A 276 -18.31 15.19 0.58
CA GLU A 276 -17.64 15.98 1.61
C GLU A 276 -16.44 15.22 2.19
N LYS A 277 -16.64 13.96 2.54
CA LYS A 277 -15.57 13.09 3.05
C LYS A 277 -14.45 12.94 2.03
N SER A 278 -14.79 12.68 0.76
CA SER A 278 -13.82 12.50 -0.31
C SER A 278 -13.05 13.78 -0.61
N LEU A 279 -13.70 14.93 -0.66
CA LEU A 279 -13.03 16.22 -0.80
C LEU A 279 -12.01 16.46 0.33
N GLY A 280 -12.34 16.09 1.56
CA GLY A 280 -11.38 16.10 2.67
C GLY A 280 -10.22 15.13 2.44
N CYS A 281 -10.50 13.91 1.96
CA CYS A 281 -9.48 12.86 1.79
C CYS A 281 -8.47 13.16 0.68
N ILE A 282 -8.90 13.70 -0.47
CA ILE A 282 -8.01 13.98 -1.60
C ILE A 282 -6.97 15.07 -1.29
N HIS A 283 -7.20 15.92 -0.28
CA HIS A 283 -6.22 16.90 0.19
C HIS A 283 -4.90 16.26 0.63
N LYS A 284 -4.91 14.99 1.07
CA LYS A 284 -3.68 14.24 1.41
C LYS A 284 -2.70 14.11 0.24
N ALA A 285 -3.18 14.22 -1.00
CA ALA A 285 -2.34 14.20 -2.21
C ALA A 285 -1.63 15.54 -2.49
N GLY A 286 -1.85 16.58 -1.69
CA GLY A 286 -1.34 17.93 -1.97
C GLY A 286 -1.83 18.46 -3.30
N HIS A 287 -0.96 19.19 -4.01
CA HIS A 287 -1.24 19.86 -5.29
C HIS A 287 -0.38 19.33 -6.45
N SER A 288 0.55 18.43 -6.16
CA SER A 288 1.50 17.89 -7.13
C SER A 288 0.80 17.12 -8.26
N THR A 289 1.42 17.06 -9.43
CA THR A 289 0.95 16.31 -10.60
C THR A 289 0.88 14.82 -10.31
N ILE A 290 -0.17 14.14 -10.77
CA ILE A 290 -0.34 12.69 -10.65
C ILE A 290 0.20 12.02 -11.90
N ASN A 291 1.23 11.21 -11.74
CA ASN A 291 1.98 10.64 -12.87
C ASN A 291 1.55 9.22 -13.24
N ALA A 292 0.93 8.47 -12.32
CA ALA A 292 0.56 7.08 -12.59
C ALA A 292 -0.57 6.61 -11.66
N VAL A 293 -1.28 5.56 -12.09
CA VAL A 293 -2.25 4.79 -11.33
C VAL A 293 -1.80 3.33 -11.32
N TYR A 294 -1.75 2.73 -10.15
CA TYR A 294 -1.33 1.33 -9.99
C TYR A 294 -2.48 0.45 -9.49
N PRO A 295 -2.64 -0.76 -10.04
CA PRO A 295 -3.55 -1.74 -9.49
C PRO A 295 -3.05 -2.28 -8.14
N TYR A 296 -3.93 -2.99 -7.41
CA TYR A 296 -3.56 -3.65 -6.16
C TYR A 296 -2.38 -4.61 -6.34
N ALA A 297 -1.52 -4.68 -5.34
CA ALA A 297 -0.32 -5.53 -5.30
C ALA A 297 0.73 -5.26 -6.40
N ALA A 298 0.58 -4.22 -7.21
CA ALA A 298 1.59 -3.82 -8.17
C ALA A 298 2.87 -3.33 -7.47
N GLN A 299 3.99 -3.56 -8.11
CA GLN A 299 5.24 -2.93 -7.71
C GLN A 299 5.27 -1.51 -8.27
N LEU A 300 5.54 -0.54 -7.40
CA LEU A 300 5.66 0.85 -7.80
C LEU A 300 6.98 1.06 -8.56
N ASP A 301 6.90 1.77 -9.68
CA ASP A 301 8.06 2.33 -10.35
C ASP A 301 8.43 3.65 -9.64
N ALA A 302 9.16 3.55 -8.54
CA ALA A 302 9.63 4.74 -7.82
C ALA A 302 10.40 5.67 -8.77
N HIS A 303 10.14 6.98 -8.66
CA HIS A 303 10.83 8.02 -9.43
C HIS A 303 10.42 8.16 -10.92
N LYS A 304 9.26 7.66 -11.30
CA LYS A 304 8.64 7.98 -12.60
C LYS A 304 7.60 9.07 -12.49
#